data_de213dff772eac33a2b2c4bb6c680e43
#
_entry.id   de213dff772eac33a2b2c4bb6c680e43
#
_cell.length_a   1.000
_cell.length_b   1.000
_cell.length_c   1.000
_cell.angle_alpha   90.00
_cell.angle_beta   90.00
_cell.angle_gamma   90.00
#
_symmetry.space_group_name_H-M   'P 1'
#
loop_
_entity.id
_entity.type
_entity.pdbx_description
1 polymer ?
#
loop_
_entity_poly.entity_id
_entity_poly.type
_entity_poly.pdbx_seq_one_letter_code
_entity_poly.pdbx_strand_id
1 'polypeptide(L)'
;PRLSLTGGARQGRVQLSAGFDDTTRRVSGLVGIRTSVADEHGANGRVVDLRILPSHITRGNKTWQIYAHKILIDTARIVIDKFFVMNREQELLLDGVASRSREDSVTLSLRNFDLSPFTQVAERMGYVIEGRTNGSAKMKSVLRGGEISADILFDSVEVNDIPAPPMRLASRWDFARNRAGVTVVNRVKRDTLVRGFYAPDRMRYYARLDVDSLDMGLLDPILTGVISSTEGVASAELVLQGQRRDAELAGEVRVSGLKTRVDFT
;
A
#
# COMPACT_ATOMS: atom_id res chain seq x y z
N PRO A 1 5.79 -4.49 -27.21
CA PRO A 1 6.62 -3.64 -26.35
C PRO A 1 8.00 -3.41 -26.96
N ARG A 2 8.52 -2.21 -26.85
CA ARG A 2 9.91 -1.85 -27.21
C ARG A 2 10.66 -1.53 -25.94
N LEU A 3 11.87 -2.03 -25.81
CA LEU A 3 12.77 -1.73 -24.72
C LEU A 3 14.09 -1.21 -25.30
N SER A 4 14.56 -0.09 -24.80
CA SER A 4 15.88 0.47 -25.09
C SER A 4 16.69 0.60 -23.82
N LEU A 5 17.93 0.18 -23.84
CA LEU A 5 18.86 0.36 -22.74
C LEU A 5 20.11 1.05 -23.30
N THR A 6 20.46 2.17 -22.71
CA THR A 6 21.69 2.90 -23.02
C THR A 6 22.49 3.11 -21.74
N GLY A 7 23.81 3.02 -21.84
CA GLY A 7 24.63 3.22 -20.67
C GLY A 7 26.09 3.47 -21.02
N GLY A 8 26.83 4.04 -20.08
CA GLY A 8 28.24 4.31 -20.18
C GLY A 8 28.89 4.33 -18.81
N ALA A 9 30.15 3.93 -18.77
CA ALA A 9 30.98 4.02 -17.57
C ALA A 9 32.26 4.80 -17.89
N ARG A 10 32.57 5.79 -17.05
CA ARG A 10 33.78 6.60 -17.18
C ARG A 10 34.24 7.11 -15.82
N GLN A 11 35.50 6.91 -15.48
CA GLN A 11 36.14 7.47 -14.28
C GLN A 11 35.34 7.22 -12.98
N GLY A 12 34.95 5.96 -12.72
CA GLY A 12 34.20 5.59 -11.52
C GLY A 12 32.72 6.04 -11.50
N ARG A 13 32.23 6.58 -12.62
CA ARG A 13 30.80 6.94 -12.79
C ARG A 13 30.16 6.01 -13.80
N VAL A 14 28.96 5.56 -13.47
CA VAL A 14 28.11 4.74 -14.36
C VAL A 14 26.80 5.49 -14.58
N GLN A 15 26.41 5.62 -15.83
CA GLN A 15 25.09 6.15 -16.19
C GLN A 15 24.33 5.12 -16.99
N LEU A 16 23.08 4.87 -16.62
CA LEU A 16 22.17 3.97 -17.30
C LEU A 16 20.85 4.69 -17.57
N SER A 17 20.28 4.45 -18.73
CA SER A 17 18.94 4.93 -19.07
C SER A 17 18.18 3.81 -19.75
N ALA A 18 16.99 3.52 -19.24
CA ALA A 18 16.07 2.54 -19.79
C ALA A 18 14.82 3.24 -20.30
N GLY A 19 14.56 3.10 -21.59
CA GLY A 19 13.32 3.54 -22.22
C GLY A 19 12.46 2.34 -22.56
N PHE A 20 11.16 2.45 -22.34
CA PHE A 20 10.20 1.42 -22.70
C PHE A 20 8.93 2.02 -23.32
N ASP A 21 8.34 1.29 -24.23
CA ASP A 21 7.10 1.66 -24.88
C ASP A 21 6.26 0.40 -25.18
N ASP A 22 5.10 0.31 -24.55
CA ASP A 22 4.11 -0.73 -24.76
C ASP A 22 2.78 -0.09 -25.21
N THR A 23 2.60 -0.03 -26.51
CA THR A 23 1.41 0.56 -27.13
C THR A 23 0.13 -0.20 -26.80
N THR A 24 0.22 -1.52 -26.57
CA THR A 24 -0.93 -2.38 -26.23
C THR A 24 -1.45 -2.04 -24.83
N ARG A 25 -0.54 -1.87 -23.87
CA ARG A 25 -0.89 -1.51 -22.49
C ARG A 25 -0.94 0.01 -22.26
N ARG A 26 -0.65 0.81 -23.27
CA ARG A 26 -0.53 2.28 -23.20
C ARG A 26 0.39 2.73 -22.06
N VAL A 27 1.54 2.06 -21.91
CA VAL A 27 2.55 2.38 -20.91
C VAL A 27 3.85 2.68 -21.63
N SER A 28 4.43 3.85 -21.35
CA SER A 28 5.74 4.25 -21.85
C SER A 28 6.52 4.96 -20.76
N GLY A 29 7.84 5.06 -20.92
CA GLY A 29 8.62 5.80 -19.95
C GLY A 29 10.10 5.81 -20.26
N LEU A 30 10.78 6.70 -19.56
CA LEU A 30 12.23 6.81 -19.52
C LEU A 30 12.66 6.88 -18.06
N VAL A 31 13.53 5.97 -17.66
CA VAL A 31 14.15 5.97 -16.33
C VAL A 31 15.65 6.01 -16.48
N GLY A 32 16.26 7.04 -15.92
CA GLY A 32 17.71 7.23 -15.95
C GLY A 32 18.30 7.28 -14.55
N ILE A 33 19.43 6.63 -14.38
CA ILE A 33 20.20 6.67 -13.14
C ILE A 33 21.65 7.02 -13.44
N ARG A 34 22.30 7.72 -12.52
CA ARG A 34 23.73 7.97 -12.50
C ARG A 34 24.26 7.55 -11.14
N THR A 35 25.32 6.76 -11.15
CA THR A 35 26.01 6.37 -9.93
C THR A 35 27.46 6.83 -9.96
N SER A 36 27.99 7.19 -8.80
CA SER A 36 29.43 7.37 -8.59
C SER A 36 29.83 6.68 -7.30
N VAL A 37 31.02 6.10 -7.31
CA VAL A 37 31.62 5.48 -6.12
C VAL A 37 32.70 6.44 -5.61
N ALA A 38 32.61 6.80 -4.35
CA ALA A 38 33.62 7.60 -3.66
C ALA A 38 34.13 6.84 -2.44
N ASP A 39 35.43 6.97 -2.19
CA ASP A 39 36.00 6.53 -0.93
C ASP A 39 35.80 7.67 0.08
N GLU A 40 35.00 7.44 1.10
CA GLU A 40 34.74 8.42 2.16
C GLU A 40 35.91 8.39 3.15
N HIS A 41 36.65 9.51 3.25
CA HIS A 41 37.72 9.65 4.23
C HIS A 41 37.14 9.62 5.65
N GLY A 42 37.41 8.54 6.39
CA GLY A 42 36.98 8.38 7.77
C GLY A 42 35.87 7.35 8.05
N ALA A 43 35.19 6.84 7.03
CA ALA A 43 34.30 5.70 7.15
C ALA A 43 34.95 4.45 6.49
N ASN A 44 34.91 3.31 7.16
CA ASN A 44 35.45 2.04 6.65
C ASN A 44 34.59 1.51 5.47
N GLY A 45 34.56 2.22 4.33
CA GLY A 45 33.79 1.70 3.23
C GLY A 45 33.65 2.63 2.03
N ARG A 46 33.23 2.04 0.92
CA ARG A 46 32.86 2.75 -0.30
C ARG A 46 31.41 3.22 -0.21
N VAL A 47 31.18 4.48 -0.57
CA VAL A 47 29.83 5.07 -0.67
C VAL A 47 29.46 5.18 -2.13
N VAL A 48 28.29 4.66 -2.47
CA VAL A 48 27.66 4.84 -3.78
C VAL A 48 26.70 6.01 -3.71
N ASP A 49 26.98 7.09 -4.42
CA ASP A 49 26.05 8.20 -4.68
C ASP A 49 25.22 7.84 -5.91
N LEU A 50 23.92 7.62 -5.71
CA LEU A 50 22.97 7.32 -6.77
C LEU A 50 22.07 8.53 -6.99
N ARG A 51 21.97 8.97 -8.23
CA ARG A 51 21.09 10.08 -8.66
C ARG A 51 20.11 9.60 -9.69
N ILE A 52 18.87 9.97 -9.52
CA ILE A 52 17.85 9.79 -10.54
C ILE A 52 17.99 10.94 -11.53
N LEU A 53 18.17 10.61 -12.79
CA LEU A 53 18.13 11.57 -13.89
C LEU A 53 16.66 11.92 -14.20
N PRO A 54 16.37 12.98 -14.97
CA PRO A 54 15.01 13.28 -15.38
C PRO A 54 14.31 12.04 -15.94
N SER A 55 13.35 11.53 -15.18
CA SER A 55 12.70 10.25 -15.43
C SER A 55 11.19 10.41 -15.37
N HIS A 56 10.48 9.68 -16.21
CA HIS A 56 9.03 9.68 -16.23
C HIS A 56 8.45 8.35 -16.66
N ILE A 57 7.24 8.07 -16.23
CA ILE A 57 6.41 6.94 -16.66
C ILE A 57 5.04 7.49 -17.04
N THR A 58 4.59 7.17 -18.22
CA THR A 58 3.25 7.54 -18.72
C THR A 58 2.38 6.29 -18.81
N ARG A 59 1.19 6.34 -18.23
CA ARG A 59 0.17 5.29 -18.37
C ARG A 59 -1.16 5.95 -18.75
N GLY A 60 -1.64 5.63 -19.95
CA GLY A 60 -2.80 6.30 -20.51
C GLY A 60 -2.54 7.79 -20.71
N ASN A 61 -3.31 8.64 -20.03
CA ASN A 61 -3.17 10.10 -20.06
C ASN A 61 -2.43 10.68 -18.84
N LYS A 62 -1.95 9.83 -17.92
CA LYS A 62 -1.25 10.25 -16.71
C LYS A 62 0.26 10.03 -16.86
N THR A 63 1.03 11.11 -16.69
CA THR A 63 2.50 11.06 -16.67
C THR A 63 2.99 11.29 -15.24
N TRP A 64 3.76 10.35 -14.75
CA TRP A 64 4.42 10.39 -13.45
C TRP A 64 5.88 10.80 -13.63
N GLN A 65 6.33 11.75 -12.87
CA GLN A 65 7.73 12.14 -12.79
C GLN A 65 8.39 11.41 -11.62
N ILE A 66 9.62 10.94 -11.85
CA ILE A 66 10.44 10.29 -10.83
C ILE A 66 11.64 11.18 -10.58
N TYR A 67 11.86 11.50 -9.33
CA TYR A 67 12.92 12.39 -8.90
C TYR A 67 13.49 11.96 -7.55
N ALA A 68 14.78 12.09 -7.35
CA ALA A 68 15.42 11.97 -6.04
C ALA A 68 16.46 13.09 -5.88
N HIS A 69 16.48 13.71 -4.71
CA HIS A 69 17.51 14.70 -4.39
C HIS A 69 18.86 13.99 -4.24
N LYS A 70 18.90 12.96 -3.39
CA LYS A 70 20.11 12.18 -3.13
C LYS A 70 19.78 10.80 -2.59
N ILE A 71 20.50 9.79 -3.05
CA ILE A 71 20.48 8.45 -2.47
C ILE A 71 21.93 8.02 -2.25
N LEU A 72 22.30 7.76 -0.99
CA LEU A 72 23.61 7.25 -0.62
C LEU A 72 23.48 5.84 -0.12
N ILE A 73 24.35 4.97 -0.59
CA ILE A 73 24.38 3.56 -0.21
C ILE A 73 25.79 3.25 0.29
N ASP A 74 25.91 2.85 1.54
CA ASP A 74 27.11 2.28 2.11
C ASP A 74 26.85 0.88 2.67
N THR A 75 27.85 0.26 3.32
CA THR A 75 27.75 -1.10 3.86
C THR A 75 26.82 -1.21 5.07
N ALA A 76 26.48 -0.09 5.73
CA ALA A 76 25.74 -0.04 6.99
C ALA A 76 24.34 0.57 6.82
N ARG A 77 24.14 1.43 5.82
CA ARG A 77 22.91 2.20 5.67
C ARG A 77 22.65 2.64 4.23
N ILE A 78 21.40 2.95 3.97
CA ILE A 78 20.91 3.61 2.77
C ILE A 78 20.24 4.91 3.21
N VAL A 79 20.80 6.05 2.80
CA VAL A 79 20.19 7.37 3.02
C VAL A 79 19.40 7.74 1.79
N ILE A 80 18.11 7.99 1.96
CA ILE A 80 17.20 8.42 0.91
C ILE A 80 16.77 9.84 1.26
N ASP A 81 17.24 10.80 0.48
CA ASP A 81 16.85 12.21 0.62
C ASP A 81 15.87 12.52 -0.50
N LYS A 82 14.58 12.54 -0.12
CA LYS A 82 13.45 12.95 -0.95
C LYS A 82 13.39 12.26 -2.31
N PHE A 83 13.08 10.97 -2.31
CA PHE A 83 12.69 10.26 -3.52
C PHE A 83 11.19 10.46 -3.78
N PHE A 84 10.84 11.07 -4.90
CA PHE A 84 9.47 11.35 -5.31
C PHE A 84 9.06 10.53 -6.52
N VAL A 85 7.81 10.07 -6.49
CA VAL A 85 7.05 9.67 -7.68
C VAL A 85 5.77 10.50 -7.68
N MET A 86 5.62 11.41 -8.62
CA MET A 86 4.55 12.40 -8.58
C MET A 86 3.98 12.73 -9.95
N ASN A 87 2.72 13.11 -9.96
CA ASN A 87 2.07 13.81 -11.05
C ASN A 87 1.42 15.12 -10.51
N ARG A 88 0.60 15.79 -11.30
CA ARG A 88 -0.02 17.06 -10.89
C ARG A 88 -0.88 16.94 -9.62
N GLU A 89 -1.45 15.79 -9.36
CA GLU A 89 -2.47 15.60 -8.34
C GLU A 89 -2.00 14.70 -7.20
N GLN A 90 -1.07 13.79 -7.48
CA GLN A 90 -0.70 12.70 -6.61
C GLN A 90 0.80 12.70 -6.34
N GLU A 91 1.18 12.35 -5.13
CA GLU A 91 2.58 12.27 -4.72
C GLU A 91 2.82 11.06 -3.82
N LEU A 92 3.90 10.37 -4.11
CA LEU A 92 4.54 9.42 -3.25
C LEU A 92 5.94 9.95 -2.92
N LEU A 93 6.22 10.13 -1.65
CA LEU A 93 7.52 10.57 -1.14
C LEU A 93 8.11 9.48 -0.24
N LEU A 94 9.33 9.07 -0.55
CA LEU A 94 10.14 8.21 0.31
C LEU A 94 11.33 9.00 0.82
N ASP A 95 11.51 9.05 2.14
CA ASP A 95 12.54 9.84 2.80
C ASP A 95 13.05 9.18 4.07
N GLY A 96 14.34 9.32 4.37
CA GLY A 96 14.93 8.86 5.60
C GLY A 96 16.15 7.95 5.46
N VAL A 97 16.42 7.16 6.49
CA VAL A 97 17.60 6.30 6.57
C VAL A 97 17.20 4.86 6.86
N ALA A 98 17.55 3.96 5.95
CA ALA A 98 17.44 2.52 6.13
C ALA A 98 18.74 1.98 6.72
N SER A 99 18.73 1.52 7.96
CA SER A 99 19.87 0.94 8.65
C SER A 99 19.44 -0.14 9.64
N ARG A 100 20.39 -0.63 10.43
CA ARG A 100 20.13 -1.53 11.56
C ARG A 100 19.81 -0.77 12.85
N SER A 101 20.02 0.55 12.92
CA SER A 101 19.75 1.37 14.08
C SER A 101 18.25 1.48 14.36
N ARG A 102 17.89 1.54 15.65
CA ARG A 102 16.50 1.77 16.07
C ARG A 102 16.06 3.23 15.93
N GLU A 103 17.00 4.13 15.82
CA GLU A 103 16.76 5.56 15.66
C GLU A 103 16.47 5.93 14.21
N ASP A 104 17.05 5.15 13.29
CA ASP A 104 16.88 5.36 11.85
C ASP A 104 15.54 4.80 11.37
N SER A 105 14.94 5.55 10.46
CA SER A 105 13.69 5.14 9.82
C SER A 105 13.57 5.68 8.40
N VAL A 106 12.84 4.95 7.58
CA VAL A 106 12.37 5.41 6.27
C VAL A 106 10.87 5.65 6.36
N THR A 107 10.43 6.79 5.88
CA THR A 107 9.02 7.17 5.81
C THR A 107 8.58 7.23 4.36
N LEU A 108 7.50 6.53 4.05
CA LEU A 108 6.73 6.66 2.83
C LEU A 108 5.52 7.54 3.12
N SER A 109 5.36 8.63 2.38
CA SER A 109 4.18 9.50 2.46
C SER A 109 3.39 9.43 1.16
N LEU A 110 2.08 9.38 1.29
CA LEU A 110 1.13 9.36 0.18
C LEU A 110 0.25 10.61 0.25
N ARG A 111 0.12 11.31 -0.85
CA ARG A 111 -0.78 12.44 -0.98
C ARG A 111 -1.68 12.26 -2.19
N ASN A 112 -2.99 12.26 -1.91
CA ASN A 112 -4.03 12.14 -2.93
C ASN A 112 -3.83 10.94 -3.87
N PHE A 113 -3.32 9.83 -3.30
CA PHE A 113 -2.90 8.67 -4.07
C PHE A 113 -4.10 7.84 -4.52
N ASP A 114 -4.15 7.49 -5.80
CA ASP A 114 -5.22 6.73 -6.43
C ASP A 114 -5.17 5.25 -5.99
N LEU A 115 -6.30 4.70 -5.60
CA LEU A 115 -6.42 3.30 -5.17
C LEU A 115 -6.55 2.31 -6.33
N SER A 116 -6.75 2.79 -7.56
CA SER A 116 -6.92 1.94 -8.75
C SER A 116 -5.79 0.91 -8.99
N PRO A 117 -4.51 1.12 -8.59
CA PRO A 117 -3.51 0.08 -8.69
C PRO A 117 -3.80 -1.15 -7.81
N PHE A 118 -4.55 -0.98 -6.72
CA PHE A 118 -4.92 -2.07 -5.80
C PHE A 118 -6.19 -2.79 -6.24
N THR A 119 -7.02 -2.19 -7.09
CA THR A 119 -8.24 -2.78 -7.63
C THR A 119 -7.97 -4.13 -8.32
N GLN A 120 -6.86 -4.28 -9.03
CA GLN A 120 -6.51 -5.55 -9.69
C GLN A 120 -6.39 -6.75 -8.72
N VAL A 121 -6.05 -6.49 -7.46
CA VAL A 121 -5.99 -7.53 -6.42
C VAL A 121 -7.40 -7.80 -5.88
N ALA A 122 -8.18 -6.76 -5.66
CA ALA A 122 -9.55 -6.84 -5.15
C ALA A 122 -10.54 -7.43 -6.18
N GLU A 123 -10.34 -7.17 -7.47
CA GLU A 123 -11.15 -7.72 -8.57
C GLU A 123 -11.18 -9.25 -8.58
N ARG A 124 -10.11 -9.91 -8.14
CA ARG A 124 -10.08 -11.36 -8.00
C ARG A 124 -11.09 -11.88 -6.96
N MET A 125 -11.52 -11.01 -6.06
CA MET A 125 -12.52 -11.28 -5.03
C MET A 125 -13.87 -10.64 -5.37
N GLY A 126 -14.03 -10.09 -6.58
CA GLY A 126 -15.26 -9.43 -7.04
C GLY A 126 -15.42 -7.98 -6.57
N TYR A 127 -14.36 -7.34 -6.06
CA TYR A 127 -14.42 -5.96 -5.59
C TYR A 127 -13.69 -5.00 -6.51
N VAL A 128 -14.39 -3.95 -6.91
CA VAL A 128 -13.80 -2.77 -7.56
C VAL A 128 -13.66 -1.68 -6.50
N ILE A 129 -12.42 -1.24 -6.25
CA ILE A 129 -12.13 -0.21 -5.26
C ILE A 129 -11.65 1.03 -6.00
N GLU A 130 -12.38 2.11 -5.86
CA GLU A 130 -12.03 3.40 -6.41
C GLU A 130 -11.88 4.44 -5.30
N GLY A 131 -11.14 5.50 -5.61
CA GLY A 131 -10.96 6.60 -4.66
C GLY A 131 -9.51 6.98 -4.45
N ARG A 132 -9.30 7.82 -3.45
CA ARG A 132 -8.01 8.41 -3.13
C ARG A 132 -7.69 8.29 -1.65
N THR A 133 -6.39 8.18 -1.37
CA THR A 133 -5.90 8.02 -0.02
C THR A 133 -4.76 8.98 0.29
N ASN A 134 -4.67 9.36 1.55
CA ASN A 134 -3.59 10.12 2.12
C ASN A 134 -3.02 9.35 3.30
N GLY A 135 -1.75 9.57 3.62
CA GLY A 135 -1.19 8.94 4.81
C GLY A 135 0.29 8.68 4.73
N SER A 136 0.77 7.90 5.67
CA SER A 136 2.17 7.55 5.72
C SER A 136 2.40 6.14 6.28
N ALA A 137 3.52 5.55 5.87
CA ALA A 137 4.06 4.36 6.48
C ALA A 137 5.50 4.63 6.93
N LYS A 138 5.86 4.19 8.12
CA LYS A 138 7.19 4.34 8.69
C LYS A 138 7.79 2.99 8.99
N MET A 139 9.00 2.77 8.49
CA MET A 139 9.79 1.55 8.71
C MET A 139 11.01 1.90 9.53
N LYS A 140 11.15 1.30 10.71
CA LYS A 140 12.33 1.44 11.60
C LYS A 140 13.22 0.22 11.50
N SER A 141 14.52 0.40 11.70
CA SER A 141 15.52 -0.69 11.70
C SER A 141 15.38 -1.61 10.48
N VAL A 142 15.22 -1.04 9.29
CA VAL A 142 14.86 -1.75 8.04
C VAL A 142 15.78 -2.95 7.77
N LEU A 143 17.09 -2.80 8.00
CA LEU A 143 18.08 -3.85 7.74
C LEU A 143 18.21 -4.90 8.85
N ARG A 144 17.40 -4.81 9.91
CA ARG A 144 17.41 -5.76 11.05
C ARG A 144 16.07 -6.46 11.28
N GLY A 145 15.06 -6.21 10.41
CA GLY A 145 13.70 -6.69 10.65
C GLY A 145 13.08 -6.00 11.87
N GLY A 146 12.90 -4.68 11.77
CA GLY A 146 12.40 -3.86 12.85
C GLY A 146 10.89 -3.76 12.92
N GLU A 147 10.36 -2.55 12.79
CA GLU A 147 8.92 -2.29 12.87
C GLU A 147 8.45 -1.54 11.62
N ILE A 148 7.29 -1.92 11.09
CA ILE A 148 6.55 -1.12 10.11
C ILE A 148 5.28 -0.62 10.79
N SER A 149 5.00 0.67 10.68
CA SER A 149 3.72 1.26 11.06
C SER A 149 3.15 2.05 9.89
N ALA A 150 1.83 2.02 9.73
CA ALA A 150 1.14 2.80 8.72
C ALA A 150 -0.07 3.51 9.33
N ASP A 151 -0.36 4.68 8.80
CA ASP A 151 -1.50 5.52 9.16
C ASP A 151 -2.07 6.09 7.85
N ILE A 152 -3.16 5.53 7.41
CA ILE A 152 -3.74 5.78 6.08
C ILE A 152 -5.17 6.31 6.25
N LEU A 153 -5.46 7.40 5.55
CA LEU A 153 -6.76 8.08 5.54
C LEU A 153 -7.47 7.80 4.21
N PHE A 154 -8.68 7.35 4.30
CA PHE A 154 -9.59 7.12 3.18
C PHE A 154 -10.73 8.13 3.29
N ASP A 155 -10.73 9.15 2.43
CA ASP A 155 -11.71 10.26 2.49
C ASP A 155 -12.81 10.13 1.43
N SER A 156 -12.52 9.50 0.32
CA SER A 156 -13.42 9.34 -0.83
C SER A 156 -13.18 8.00 -1.49
N VAL A 157 -13.70 6.96 -0.88
CA VAL A 157 -13.55 5.59 -1.38
C VAL A 157 -14.92 5.02 -1.71
N GLU A 158 -15.01 4.36 -2.85
CA GLU A 158 -16.16 3.60 -3.31
C GLU A 158 -15.75 2.15 -3.51
N VAL A 159 -16.62 1.24 -3.14
CA VAL A 159 -16.43 -0.20 -3.34
C VAL A 159 -17.65 -0.69 -4.09
N ASN A 160 -17.46 -1.16 -5.34
CA ASN A 160 -18.56 -1.53 -6.24
C ASN A 160 -19.62 -0.42 -6.37
N ASP A 161 -19.19 0.83 -6.61
CA ASP A 161 -20.04 2.02 -6.70
C ASP A 161 -20.78 2.40 -5.40
N ILE A 162 -20.49 1.70 -4.29
CA ILE A 162 -21.07 2.00 -2.97
C ILE A 162 -20.08 2.87 -2.18
N PRO A 163 -20.48 4.10 -1.78
CA PRO A 163 -19.62 4.99 -1.03
C PRO A 163 -19.29 4.43 0.36
N ALA A 164 -18.00 4.34 0.67
CA ALA A 164 -17.55 4.01 2.01
C ALA A 164 -17.44 5.27 2.89
N PRO A 165 -17.73 5.19 4.19
CA PRO A 165 -17.53 6.32 5.09
C PRO A 165 -16.05 6.69 5.16
N PRO A 166 -15.71 7.96 5.48
CA PRO A 166 -14.32 8.35 5.72
C PRO A 166 -13.70 7.51 6.84
N MET A 167 -12.59 6.85 6.55
CA MET A 167 -11.95 5.91 7.47
C MET A 167 -10.48 6.26 7.70
N ARG A 168 -9.95 5.81 8.84
CA ARG A 168 -8.53 5.78 9.14
C ARG A 168 -8.09 4.36 9.44
N LEU A 169 -7.12 3.87 8.70
CA LEU A 169 -6.45 2.61 8.95
C LEU A 169 -5.12 2.88 9.64
N ALA A 170 -4.97 2.34 10.84
CA ALA A 170 -3.69 2.29 11.54
C ALA A 170 -3.22 0.84 11.62
N SER A 171 -1.98 0.59 11.22
CA SER A 171 -1.38 -0.74 11.32
C SER A 171 0.02 -0.68 11.90
N ARG A 172 0.43 -1.77 12.55
CA ARG A 172 1.78 -1.95 13.05
C ARG A 172 2.21 -3.40 12.88
N TRP A 173 3.36 -3.60 12.27
CA TRP A 173 4.02 -4.90 12.20
C TRP A 173 5.34 -4.85 12.98
N ASP A 174 5.39 -5.61 14.06
CA ASP A 174 6.58 -5.83 14.87
C ASP A 174 7.22 -7.17 14.44
N PHE A 175 8.32 -7.10 13.70
CA PHE A 175 9.00 -8.29 13.20
C PHE A 175 9.71 -9.06 14.33
N ALA A 176 10.14 -8.39 15.41
CA ALA A 176 10.79 -9.04 16.53
C ALA A 176 9.80 -9.91 17.32
N ARG A 177 8.53 -9.49 17.39
CA ARG A 177 7.44 -10.24 18.01
C ARG A 177 6.65 -11.05 17.02
N ASN A 178 6.99 -10.96 15.74
CA ASN A 178 6.30 -11.57 14.61
C ASN A 178 4.77 -11.38 14.70
N ARG A 179 4.36 -10.11 14.86
CA ARG A 179 2.94 -9.75 15.04
C ARG A 179 2.59 -8.51 14.23
N ALA A 180 1.56 -8.65 13.42
CA ALA A 180 0.91 -7.54 12.72
C ALA A 180 -0.42 -7.20 13.42
N GLY A 181 -0.67 -5.92 13.64
CA GLY A 181 -1.94 -5.41 14.15
C GLY A 181 -2.55 -4.41 13.19
N VAL A 182 -3.87 -4.36 13.14
CA VAL A 182 -4.64 -3.41 12.34
C VAL A 182 -5.82 -2.87 13.13
N THR A 183 -6.11 -1.60 12.92
CA THR A 183 -7.31 -0.93 13.44
C THR A 183 -7.86 -0.04 12.34
N VAL A 184 -9.15 -0.13 12.08
CA VAL A 184 -9.89 0.76 11.17
C VAL A 184 -10.93 1.51 11.98
N VAL A 185 -10.94 2.82 11.85
CA VAL A 185 -11.83 3.72 12.59
C VAL A 185 -12.64 4.54 11.58
N ASN A 186 -13.95 4.63 11.79
CA ASN A 186 -14.80 5.59 11.11
C ASN A 186 -14.47 7.00 11.63
N ARG A 187 -14.09 7.91 10.74
CA ARG A 187 -13.66 9.27 11.13
C ARG A 187 -14.82 10.19 11.49
N VAL A 188 -16.03 9.89 11.04
CA VAL A 188 -17.23 10.66 11.33
C VAL A 188 -17.81 10.26 12.69
N LYS A 189 -18.12 8.97 12.86
CA LYS A 189 -18.70 8.45 14.10
C LYS A 189 -17.66 8.26 15.22
N ARG A 190 -16.37 8.19 14.86
CA ARG A 190 -15.23 7.93 15.76
C ARG A 190 -15.25 6.58 16.45
N ASP A 191 -15.99 5.63 15.90
CA ASP A 191 -16.06 4.24 16.33
C ASP A 191 -15.02 3.36 15.63
N THR A 192 -14.66 2.25 16.25
CA THR A 192 -13.73 1.28 15.69
C THR A 192 -14.50 0.26 14.88
N LEU A 193 -14.37 0.30 13.55
CA LEU A 193 -15.00 -0.64 12.65
C LEU A 193 -14.32 -2.01 12.66
N VAL A 194 -12.99 -2.01 12.67
CA VAL A 194 -12.20 -3.25 12.65
C VAL A 194 -11.04 -3.13 13.62
N ARG A 195 -10.80 -4.17 14.40
CA ARG A 195 -9.58 -4.35 15.18
C ARG A 195 -9.13 -5.79 15.09
N GLY A 196 -7.86 -5.98 14.71
CA GLY A 196 -7.35 -7.33 14.58
C GLY A 196 -5.85 -7.44 14.70
N PHE A 197 -5.38 -8.67 14.79
CA PHE A 197 -3.97 -9.01 14.70
C PHE A 197 -3.75 -10.34 13.99
N TYR A 198 -2.55 -10.50 13.45
CA TYR A 198 -2.04 -11.74 12.89
C TYR A 198 -0.64 -12.02 13.43
N ALA A 199 -0.39 -13.27 13.85
CA ALA A 199 0.90 -13.76 14.31
C ALA A 199 1.35 -14.94 13.43
N PRO A 200 2.21 -14.69 12.42
CA PRO A 200 2.58 -15.66 11.39
C PRO A 200 3.24 -16.94 11.92
N ASP A 201 4.11 -16.84 12.94
CA ASP A 201 4.82 -17.95 13.55
C ASP A 201 3.88 -19.01 14.16
N ARG A 202 2.78 -18.57 14.71
CA ARG A 202 1.75 -19.43 15.31
C ARG A 202 0.53 -19.59 14.42
N MET A 203 0.51 -18.92 13.24
CA MET A 203 -0.66 -18.80 12.36
C MET A 203 -1.93 -18.42 13.13
N ARG A 204 -1.78 -17.58 14.19
CA ARG A 204 -2.91 -17.10 14.99
C ARG A 204 -3.41 -15.79 14.43
N TYR A 205 -4.72 -15.68 14.39
CA TYR A 205 -5.41 -14.46 13.98
C TYR A 205 -6.59 -14.16 14.89
N TYR A 206 -6.89 -12.88 14.96
CA TYR A 206 -8.06 -12.34 15.63
C TYR A 206 -8.50 -11.11 14.87
N ALA A 207 -9.79 -10.99 14.63
CA ALA A 207 -10.40 -9.78 14.09
C ALA A 207 -11.77 -9.59 14.74
N ARG A 208 -12.04 -8.37 15.20
CA ARG A 208 -13.37 -7.91 15.59
C ARG A 208 -13.84 -6.90 14.57
N LEU A 209 -15.00 -7.11 14.03
CA LEU A 209 -15.74 -6.21 13.16
C LEU A 209 -16.94 -5.68 13.96
N ASP A 210 -17.09 -4.35 13.91
CA ASP A 210 -18.20 -3.66 14.56
C ASP A 210 -18.70 -2.58 13.60
N VAL A 211 -19.83 -2.83 12.97
CA VAL A 211 -20.37 -1.97 11.90
C VAL A 211 -21.87 -1.76 12.12
N ASP A 212 -22.28 -0.50 12.21
CA ASP A 212 -23.68 -0.13 12.43
C ASP A 212 -24.51 -0.02 11.15
N SER A 213 -23.87 0.15 10.01
CA SER A 213 -24.60 0.44 8.75
C SER A 213 -23.76 -0.01 7.56
N LEU A 214 -23.76 -1.31 7.29
CA LEU A 214 -23.15 -1.88 6.10
C LEU A 214 -24.21 -2.00 5.02
N ASP A 215 -23.92 -1.43 3.84
CA ASP A 215 -24.73 -1.68 2.66
C ASP A 215 -24.63 -3.14 2.25
N MET A 216 -25.78 -3.82 2.16
CA MET A 216 -25.84 -5.26 1.86
C MET A 216 -25.34 -5.59 0.45
N GLY A 217 -25.39 -4.64 -0.50
CA GLY A 217 -24.83 -4.79 -1.84
C GLY A 217 -23.33 -5.10 -1.85
N LEU A 218 -22.60 -4.71 -0.79
CA LEU A 218 -21.18 -5.06 -0.62
C LEU A 218 -20.96 -6.57 -0.42
N LEU A 219 -21.99 -7.35 -0.13
CA LEU A 219 -21.90 -8.80 0.03
C LEU A 219 -22.15 -9.55 -1.27
N ASP A 220 -22.72 -8.93 -2.29
CA ASP A 220 -23.05 -9.57 -3.57
C ASP A 220 -21.86 -10.34 -4.20
N PRO A 221 -20.62 -9.81 -4.20
CA PRO A 221 -19.47 -10.55 -4.76
C PRO A 221 -19.16 -11.85 -3.99
N ILE A 222 -19.40 -11.87 -2.67
CA ILE A 222 -19.16 -13.05 -1.83
C ILE A 222 -20.26 -14.08 -2.03
N LEU A 223 -21.48 -13.63 -2.29
CA LEU A 223 -22.69 -14.43 -2.37
C LEU A 223 -23.08 -14.75 -3.83
N THR A 224 -22.20 -14.46 -4.77
CA THR A 224 -22.41 -14.70 -6.21
C THR A 224 -22.86 -16.16 -6.46
N GLY A 225 -23.96 -16.32 -7.23
CA GLY A 225 -24.56 -17.63 -7.52
C GLY A 225 -25.54 -18.13 -6.46
N VAL A 226 -25.70 -17.40 -5.35
CA VAL A 226 -26.71 -17.67 -4.33
C VAL A 226 -27.76 -16.56 -4.33
N ILE A 227 -27.29 -15.32 -4.20
CA ILE A 227 -28.11 -14.11 -4.25
C ILE A 227 -27.41 -13.00 -5.03
N SER A 228 -28.19 -12.07 -5.52
CA SER A 228 -27.69 -10.89 -6.24
C SER A 228 -28.64 -9.70 -6.08
N SER A 229 -28.13 -8.51 -6.46
CA SER A 229 -28.87 -7.26 -6.38
C SER A 229 -29.43 -7.03 -4.97
N THR A 230 -28.59 -7.21 -3.97
CA THR A 230 -28.99 -7.14 -2.58
C THR A 230 -29.10 -5.69 -2.12
N GLU A 231 -30.28 -5.30 -1.67
CA GLU A 231 -30.55 -4.01 -1.03
C GLU A 231 -30.77 -4.23 0.48
N GLY A 232 -30.50 -3.20 1.26
CA GLY A 232 -30.71 -3.22 2.71
C GLY A 232 -29.47 -2.79 3.47
N VAL A 233 -29.62 -2.70 4.78
CA VAL A 233 -28.57 -2.29 5.70
C VAL A 233 -28.38 -3.34 6.77
N ALA A 234 -27.13 -3.72 7.01
CA ALA A 234 -26.74 -4.62 8.10
C ALA A 234 -25.98 -3.88 9.18
N SER A 235 -26.28 -4.22 10.44
CA SER A 235 -25.40 -3.97 11.58
C SER A 235 -24.79 -5.29 12.02
N ALA A 236 -23.50 -5.29 12.30
CA ALA A 236 -22.79 -6.51 12.62
C ALA A 236 -21.76 -6.30 13.73
N GLU A 237 -21.82 -7.16 14.74
CA GLU A 237 -20.74 -7.34 15.71
C GLU A 237 -20.21 -8.76 15.55
N LEU A 238 -19.05 -8.91 14.91
CA LEU A 238 -18.47 -10.20 14.60
C LEU A 238 -17.06 -10.32 15.18
N VAL A 239 -16.75 -11.51 15.68
CA VAL A 239 -15.40 -11.89 16.12
C VAL A 239 -14.96 -13.11 15.33
N LEU A 240 -13.90 -12.95 14.57
CA LEU A 240 -13.19 -14.03 13.90
C LEU A 240 -11.90 -14.30 14.65
N GLN A 241 -11.70 -15.50 15.12
CA GLN A 241 -10.46 -15.93 15.75
C GLN A 241 -10.07 -17.33 15.32
N GLY A 242 -8.81 -17.64 15.43
CA GLY A 242 -8.37 -18.97 15.09
C GLY A 242 -6.88 -19.15 15.03
N GLN A 243 -6.50 -20.39 14.71
CA GLN A 243 -5.13 -20.81 14.49
C GLN A 243 -5.06 -21.77 13.30
N ARG A 244 -4.16 -21.50 12.34
CA ARG A 244 -4.03 -22.27 11.10
C ARG A 244 -5.33 -22.28 10.28
N ARG A 245 -5.96 -23.45 10.12
CA ARG A 245 -7.22 -23.63 9.39
C ARG A 245 -8.45 -23.68 10.30
N ASP A 246 -8.24 -23.73 11.60
CA ASP A 246 -9.34 -23.74 12.57
C ASP A 246 -9.78 -22.30 12.79
N ALA A 247 -10.91 -21.94 12.20
CA ALA A 247 -11.53 -20.63 12.29
C ALA A 247 -12.84 -20.73 13.08
N GLU A 248 -12.98 -19.86 14.05
CA GLU A 248 -14.22 -19.65 14.79
C GLU A 248 -14.75 -18.26 14.48
N LEU A 249 -15.98 -18.19 14.01
CA LEU A 249 -16.73 -16.95 13.79
C LEU A 249 -17.89 -16.92 14.76
N ALA A 250 -17.94 -15.88 15.58
CA ALA A 250 -19.02 -15.66 16.55
C ALA A 250 -19.52 -14.22 16.45
N GLY A 251 -20.79 -13.99 16.79
CA GLY A 251 -21.34 -12.66 16.85
C GLY A 251 -22.79 -12.59 16.41
N GLU A 252 -23.24 -11.37 16.15
CA GLU A 252 -24.60 -11.05 15.76
C GLU A 252 -24.63 -10.18 14.53
N VAL A 253 -25.57 -10.47 13.63
CA VAL A 253 -25.86 -9.66 12.45
C VAL A 253 -27.33 -9.33 12.44
N ARG A 254 -27.67 -8.05 12.37
CA ARG A 254 -29.04 -7.57 12.21
C ARG A 254 -29.19 -6.95 10.84
N VAL A 255 -30.16 -7.38 10.08
CA VAL A 255 -30.43 -6.88 8.73
C VAL A 255 -31.79 -6.19 8.70
N SER A 256 -31.84 -5.02 8.08
CA SER A 256 -33.05 -4.22 7.90
C SER A 256 -33.28 -3.93 6.43
N GLY A 257 -34.54 -3.97 5.99
CA GLY A 257 -34.93 -3.61 4.63
C GLY A 257 -34.35 -4.51 3.54
N LEU A 258 -34.06 -5.79 3.89
CA LEU A 258 -33.47 -6.74 2.95
C LEU A 258 -34.41 -7.00 1.77
N LYS A 259 -33.92 -6.71 0.58
CA LYS A 259 -34.45 -7.16 -0.70
C LYS A 259 -33.31 -7.79 -1.48
N THR A 260 -33.55 -8.95 -2.05
CA THR A 260 -32.53 -9.65 -2.82
C THR A 260 -33.18 -10.51 -3.89
N ARG A 261 -32.46 -10.76 -4.97
CA ARG A 261 -32.82 -11.74 -5.97
C ARG A 261 -32.09 -13.04 -5.68
N VAL A 262 -32.82 -14.12 -5.58
CA VAL A 262 -32.23 -15.45 -5.44
C VAL A 262 -31.92 -15.99 -6.83
N ASP A 263 -30.66 -16.34 -7.04
CA ASP A 263 -30.18 -16.90 -8.29
C ASP A 263 -30.29 -18.43 -8.22
N PHE A 264 -31.33 -18.97 -8.84
CA PHE A 264 -31.46 -20.43 -9.02
C PHE A 264 -30.60 -20.84 -10.21
N THR A 265 -29.59 -21.63 -9.96
CA THR A 265 -28.80 -22.34 -11.00
C THR A 265 -29.34 -23.70 -11.26
#